data_c480d1619f06b2e236ba84bf541d93a6
#
_entry.id   c480d1619f06b2e236ba84bf541d93a6
#
_cell.length_a   1.000
_cell.length_b   1.000
_cell.length_c   1.000
_cell.angle_alpha   90.00
_cell.angle_beta   90.00
_cell.angle_gamma   90.00
#
_symmetry.space_group_name_H-M   'P 1'
#
loop_
_entity.id
_entity.type
_entity.pdbx_description
1 polymer ?
#
loop_
_entity_poly.entity_id
_entity_poly.type
_entity_poly.pdbx_seq_one_letter_code
_entity_poly.pdbx_strand_id
1 'polypeptide(L)'
;MKKTVYLFAMIAAFAASFLACDSSNDSESELTPDQKNQNYQSEVDSKFSQRWTAEERRLANTAASASYLSQVEKEVYYYLNLLRIDPPRFAETYAKDYRGVLGWINGYGFDERQQSLIQQLATLSPMPLLRPNEMLFYSAECFASNGGKLGKVGHDRSGPGCEQNVGLAECVACGGYVTGLSVVMDLLVDAGEGNALLGHRRILLDEHYEWMGVAVRDHRDFQHMVVMSLDSREL
;
A
#
# COMPACT_ATOMS: atom_id res chain seq x y z
N MET A 1 50.22 76.37 29.66
CA MET A 1 49.40 76.77 28.50
C MET A 1 48.43 75.64 28.20
N LYS A 2 47.18 75.74 28.63
CA LYS A 2 46.13 74.71 28.50
C LYS A 2 45.17 75.17 27.42
N LYS A 3 45.02 74.40 26.35
CA LYS A 3 43.98 74.61 25.33
C LYS A 3 42.81 73.72 25.63
N THR A 4 41.70 74.32 25.93
CA THR A 4 40.41 73.64 26.13
C THR A 4 39.77 73.54 24.76
N VAL A 5 39.37 72.28 24.39
CA VAL A 5 38.61 72.00 23.17
C VAL A 5 37.19 71.65 23.60
N TYR A 6 36.19 72.41 23.13
CA TYR A 6 34.77 72.14 23.31
C TYR A 6 34.32 71.12 22.27
N LEU A 7 33.70 70.05 22.77
CA LEU A 7 33.09 69.03 21.90
C LEU A 7 31.57 69.32 21.83
N PHE A 8 31.09 69.65 20.67
CA PHE A 8 29.69 69.79 20.38
C PHE A 8 29.05 68.36 20.20
N ALA A 9 28.14 67.98 21.05
CA ALA A 9 27.36 66.78 20.85
C ALA A 9 26.12 67.07 19.98
N MET A 10 26.10 66.55 18.78
CA MET A 10 24.88 66.49 17.97
C MET A 10 24.09 65.23 18.36
N ILE A 11 22.88 65.43 18.87
CA ILE A 11 21.91 64.38 19.11
C ILE A 11 21.16 64.17 17.79
N ALA A 12 21.45 63.10 17.06
CA ALA A 12 20.63 62.64 15.96
C ALA A 12 19.56 61.68 16.48
N ALA A 13 18.30 62.10 16.44
CA ALA A 13 17.16 61.28 16.74
C ALA A 13 16.94 60.29 15.59
N PHE A 14 17.29 59.01 15.77
CA PHE A 14 16.91 57.95 14.87
C PHE A 14 15.51 57.48 15.23
N ALA A 15 14.54 57.82 14.39
CA ALA A 15 13.21 57.17 14.43
C ALA A 15 13.36 55.72 13.93
N ALA A 16 13.36 54.80 14.84
CA ALA A 16 13.28 53.35 14.52
C ALA A 16 11.87 53.01 14.05
N SER A 17 11.69 52.91 12.74
CA SER A 17 10.51 52.27 12.15
C SER A 17 10.58 50.80 12.46
N PHE A 18 9.79 50.31 13.41
CA PHE A 18 9.57 48.89 13.56
C PHE A 18 8.71 48.39 12.37
N LEU A 19 9.37 47.84 11.36
CA LEU A 19 8.73 46.92 10.45
C LEU A 19 8.44 45.65 11.25
N ALA A 20 7.19 45.45 11.63
CA ALA A 20 6.69 44.16 12.07
C ALA A 20 6.82 43.20 10.85
N CYS A 21 7.85 42.37 10.84
CA CYS A 21 7.84 41.14 10.04
C CYS A 21 6.76 40.26 10.64
N ASP A 22 5.62 40.27 9.98
CA ASP A 22 4.59 39.24 10.16
C ASP A 22 5.17 37.95 9.59
N SER A 23 5.85 37.18 10.47
CA SER A 23 6.25 35.82 10.16
C SER A 23 4.99 34.96 10.30
N SER A 24 4.16 34.95 9.26
CA SER A 24 3.26 33.86 9.02
C SER A 24 4.11 32.62 8.81
N ASN A 25 4.44 31.95 9.90
CA ASN A 25 4.90 30.57 9.89
C ASN A 25 3.71 29.70 9.49
N ASP A 26 3.35 29.72 8.21
CA ASP A 26 2.66 28.58 7.60
C ASP A 26 3.64 27.41 7.63
N SER A 27 3.73 26.74 8.79
CA SER A 27 4.29 25.42 8.86
C SER A 27 3.32 24.52 8.07
N GLU A 28 3.55 24.36 6.76
CA GLU A 28 3.01 23.23 6.02
C GLU A 28 3.40 21.98 6.82
N SER A 29 2.45 21.40 7.55
CA SER A 29 2.69 20.17 8.29
C SER A 29 3.05 19.12 7.26
N GLU A 30 4.28 18.60 7.34
CA GLU A 30 4.73 17.57 6.42
C GLU A 30 3.78 16.37 6.52
N LEU A 31 3.26 15.90 5.37
CA LEU A 31 2.33 14.77 5.31
C LEU A 31 2.95 13.53 5.94
N THR A 32 2.16 12.81 6.71
CA THR A 32 2.57 11.51 7.24
C THR A 32 2.79 10.49 6.12
N PRO A 33 3.56 9.40 6.34
CA PRO A 33 3.70 8.33 5.36
C PRO A 33 2.36 7.79 4.86
N ASP A 34 1.37 7.64 5.73
CA ASP A 34 0.04 7.18 5.39
C ASP A 34 -0.68 8.13 4.45
N GLN A 35 -0.65 9.43 4.74
CA GLN A 35 -1.22 10.46 3.87
C GLN A 35 -0.50 10.50 2.51
N LYS A 36 0.82 10.33 2.48
CA LYS A 36 1.58 10.25 1.23
C LYS A 36 1.13 9.04 0.38
N ASN A 37 0.94 7.88 0.99
CA ASN A 37 0.44 6.67 0.29
C ASN A 37 -0.99 6.83 -0.22
N GLN A 38 -1.89 7.39 0.59
CA GLN A 38 -3.28 7.66 0.19
C GLN A 38 -3.35 8.67 -0.95
N ASN A 39 -2.57 9.76 -0.88
CA ASN A 39 -2.50 10.76 -1.95
C ASN A 39 -1.92 10.15 -3.22
N TYR A 40 -0.88 9.32 -3.12
CA TYR A 40 -0.31 8.61 -4.25
C TYR A 40 -1.33 7.68 -4.92
N GLN A 41 -2.08 6.87 -4.16
CA GLN A 41 -3.14 6.05 -4.73
C GLN A 41 -4.18 6.90 -5.46
N SER A 42 -4.62 8.01 -4.85
CA SER A 42 -5.59 8.92 -5.46
C SER A 42 -5.07 9.56 -6.76
N GLU A 43 -3.79 9.95 -6.81
CA GLU A 43 -3.12 10.46 -8.01
C GLU A 43 -3.11 9.41 -9.12
N VAL A 44 -2.71 8.18 -8.81
CA VAL A 44 -2.62 7.07 -9.74
C VAL A 44 -4.00 6.69 -10.28
N ASP A 45 -5.03 6.66 -9.41
CA ASP A 45 -6.42 6.41 -9.82
C ASP A 45 -6.96 7.52 -10.71
N SER A 46 -6.70 8.77 -10.39
CA SER A 46 -7.09 9.91 -11.25
C SER A 46 -6.45 9.79 -12.63
N LYS A 47 -5.20 9.35 -12.70
CA LYS A 47 -4.44 9.18 -13.93
C LYS A 47 -4.95 8.02 -14.80
N PHE A 48 -5.31 6.90 -14.18
CA PHE A 48 -5.56 5.65 -14.90
C PHE A 48 -7.00 5.16 -14.88
N SER A 49 -7.89 5.68 -14.03
CA SER A 49 -9.28 5.21 -13.93
C SER A 49 -10.03 5.26 -15.28
N GLN A 50 -9.75 6.24 -16.12
CA GLN A 50 -10.36 6.38 -17.44
C GLN A 50 -9.83 5.38 -18.49
N ARG A 51 -8.74 4.68 -18.19
CA ARG A 51 -8.23 3.57 -19.03
C ARG A 51 -9.11 2.31 -18.91
N TRP A 52 -9.98 2.28 -17.90
CA TRP A 52 -10.91 1.19 -17.62
C TRP A 52 -12.34 1.66 -17.87
N THR A 53 -13.13 0.86 -18.57
CA THR A 53 -14.55 1.16 -18.79
C THR A 53 -15.32 1.12 -17.47
N ALA A 54 -16.49 1.73 -17.41
CA ALA A 54 -17.37 1.66 -16.25
C ALA A 54 -17.75 0.21 -15.90
N GLU A 55 -17.93 -0.64 -16.92
CA GLU A 55 -18.25 -2.05 -16.73
C GLU A 55 -17.07 -2.83 -16.18
N GLU A 56 -15.85 -2.64 -16.66
CA GLU A 56 -14.65 -3.30 -16.10
C GLU A 56 -14.44 -2.92 -14.64
N ARG A 57 -14.60 -1.63 -14.28
CA ARG A 57 -14.53 -1.18 -12.88
C ARG A 57 -15.62 -1.79 -12.02
N ARG A 58 -16.83 -1.94 -12.54
CA ARG A 58 -17.93 -2.61 -11.84
C ARG A 58 -17.63 -4.09 -11.62
N LEU A 59 -17.14 -4.79 -12.65
CA LEU A 59 -16.75 -6.20 -12.56
C LEU A 59 -15.60 -6.41 -11.59
N ALA A 60 -14.60 -5.53 -11.59
CA ALA A 60 -13.47 -5.63 -10.64
C ALA A 60 -13.89 -5.48 -9.18
N ASN A 61 -14.99 -4.77 -8.91
CA ASN A 61 -15.45 -4.47 -7.54
C ASN A 61 -16.32 -5.58 -6.94
N THR A 62 -15.84 -6.83 -6.97
CA THR A 62 -16.56 -8.01 -6.47
C THR A 62 -16.86 -7.94 -4.99
N ALA A 63 -16.05 -7.23 -4.22
CA ALA A 63 -16.16 -7.10 -2.76
C ALA A 63 -17.04 -5.92 -2.30
N ALA A 64 -17.67 -5.17 -3.21
CA ALA A 64 -18.42 -3.95 -2.86
C ALA A 64 -19.46 -4.16 -1.74
N SER A 65 -20.20 -5.27 -1.78
CA SER A 65 -21.27 -5.60 -0.83
C SER A 65 -20.80 -6.35 0.42
N ALA A 66 -19.53 -6.76 0.49
CA ALA A 66 -18.99 -7.50 1.64
C ALA A 66 -18.81 -6.54 2.83
N SER A 67 -19.77 -6.55 3.76
CA SER A 67 -19.80 -5.63 4.91
C SER A 67 -18.75 -5.94 5.97
N TYR A 68 -18.19 -7.13 5.98
CA TYR A 68 -17.13 -7.56 6.89
C TYR A 68 -15.72 -7.10 6.47
N LEU A 69 -15.56 -6.60 5.25
CA LEU A 69 -14.29 -6.09 4.74
C LEU A 69 -14.16 -4.57 4.97
N SER A 70 -12.97 -4.14 5.39
CA SER A 70 -12.57 -2.73 5.41
C SER A 70 -12.43 -2.16 3.99
N GLN A 71 -12.32 -0.84 3.87
CA GLN A 71 -12.13 -0.20 2.57
C GLN A 71 -10.83 -0.66 1.89
N VAL A 72 -9.72 -0.74 2.62
CA VAL A 72 -8.43 -1.22 2.10
C VAL A 72 -8.55 -2.66 1.58
N GLU A 73 -9.23 -3.53 2.32
CA GLU A 73 -9.45 -4.93 1.92
C GLU A 73 -10.32 -5.03 0.65
N LYS A 74 -11.35 -4.20 0.51
CA LYS A 74 -12.16 -4.11 -0.73
C LYS A 74 -11.33 -3.62 -1.93
N GLU A 75 -10.45 -2.67 -1.72
CA GLU A 75 -9.55 -2.17 -2.75
C GLU A 75 -8.55 -3.25 -3.22
N VAL A 76 -8.12 -4.17 -2.34
CA VAL A 76 -7.30 -5.32 -2.74
C VAL A 76 -8.00 -6.15 -3.81
N TYR A 77 -9.29 -6.48 -3.64
CA TYR A 77 -10.06 -7.17 -4.68
C TYR A 77 -10.15 -6.34 -5.96
N TYR A 78 -10.42 -5.06 -5.83
CA TYR A 78 -10.57 -4.17 -6.97
C TYR A 78 -9.32 -4.15 -7.85
N TYR A 79 -8.14 -3.92 -7.28
CA TYR A 79 -6.90 -3.87 -8.06
C TYR A 79 -6.45 -5.24 -8.59
N LEU A 80 -6.60 -6.31 -7.81
CA LEU A 80 -6.33 -7.66 -8.30
C LEU A 80 -7.28 -8.03 -9.46
N ASN A 81 -8.53 -7.65 -9.38
CA ASN A 81 -9.50 -7.93 -10.44
C ASN A 81 -9.29 -7.04 -11.68
N LEU A 82 -8.88 -5.78 -11.54
CA LEU A 82 -8.43 -5.00 -12.70
C LEU A 82 -7.26 -5.70 -13.41
N LEU A 83 -6.27 -6.17 -12.65
CA LEU A 83 -5.17 -6.96 -13.20
C LEU A 83 -5.68 -8.22 -13.90
N ARG A 84 -6.61 -8.96 -13.30
CA ARG A 84 -7.16 -10.20 -13.87
C ARG A 84 -8.03 -9.99 -15.10
N ILE A 85 -8.71 -8.83 -15.22
CA ILE A 85 -9.47 -8.44 -16.41
C ILE A 85 -8.56 -8.19 -17.61
N ASP A 86 -7.46 -7.44 -17.41
CA ASP A 86 -6.54 -7.06 -18.50
C ASP A 86 -5.12 -6.90 -17.95
N PRO A 87 -4.37 -8.01 -17.79
CA PRO A 87 -3.02 -7.96 -17.25
C PRO A 87 -2.05 -7.06 -18.03
N PRO A 88 -2.04 -7.03 -19.38
CA PRO A 88 -1.20 -6.10 -20.13
C PRO A 88 -1.52 -4.62 -19.84
N ARG A 89 -2.79 -4.24 -19.73
CA ARG A 89 -3.20 -2.88 -19.40
C ARG A 89 -2.82 -2.51 -17.97
N PHE A 90 -2.93 -3.45 -17.03
CA PHE A 90 -2.48 -3.23 -15.65
C PHE A 90 -0.96 -3.03 -15.60
N ALA A 91 -0.19 -3.75 -16.40
CA ALA A 91 1.25 -3.57 -16.53
C ALA A 91 1.64 -2.17 -16.98
N GLU A 92 0.95 -1.64 -18.02
CA GLU A 92 1.20 -0.31 -18.60
C GLU A 92 0.73 0.86 -17.72
N THR A 93 -0.14 0.59 -16.76
CA THR A 93 -0.74 1.59 -15.87
C THR A 93 -0.18 1.46 -14.46
N TYR A 94 -0.86 0.73 -13.59
CA TYR A 94 -0.55 0.64 -12.17
C TYR A 94 0.83 0.05 -11.88
N ALA A 95 1.21 -1.05 -12.56
CA ALA A 95 2.48 -1.72 -12.27
C ALA A 95 3.69 -0.86 -12.66
N LYS A 96 3.65 -0.19 -13.79
CA LYS A 96 4.73 0.67 -14.29
C LYS A 96 4.92 1.93 -13.45
N ASP A 97 3.83 2.48 -12.91
CA ASP A 97 3.85 3.74 -12.15
C ASP A 97 4.13 3.51 -10.66
N TYR A 98 4.13 2.26 -10.19
CA TYR A 98 4.28 1.94 -8.77
C TYR A 98 5.69 2.29 -8.25
N ARG A 99 5.73 2.97 -7.11
CA ARG A 99 6.96 3.51 -6.48
C ARG A 99 7.34 2.82 -5.16
N GLY A 100 6.67 1.72 -4.84
CA GLY A 100 6.77 1.08 -3.54
C GLY A 100 5.85 1.71 -2.49
N VAL A 101 5.94 1.24 -1.26
CA VAL A 101 5.21 1.80 -0.12
C VAL A 101 5.96 3.03 0.37
N LEU A 102 5.39 4.22 0.16
CA LEU A 102 6.05 5.48 0.49
C LEU A 102 6.30 5.60 2.00
N GLY A 103 7.51 6.01 2.36
CA GLY A 103 7.97 6.07 3.75
C GLY A 103 8.59 4.77 4.27
N TRP A 104 8.61 3.71 3.44
CA TRP A 104 9.27 2.45 3.71
C TRP A 104 10.40 2.19 2.72
N ILE A 105 11.39 1.42 3.13
CA ILE A 105 12.49 1.01 2.24
C ILE A 105 11.98 -0.12 1.36
N ASN A 106 12.08 0.04 0.04
CA ASN A 106 11.77 -1.04 -0.89
C ASN A 106 12.68 -2.24 -0.63
N GLY A 107 12.12 -3.44 -0.76
CA GLY A 107 12.87 -4.68 -0.59
C GLY A 107 13.98 -4.84 -1.64
N TYR A 108 14.97 -5.69 -1.32
CA TYR A 108 16.07 -6.01 -2.22
C TYR A 108 15.57 -6.50 -3.59
N GLY A 109 16.15 -5.96 -4.67
CA GLY A 109 15.78 -6.31 -6.04
C GLY A 109 14.44 -5.75 -6.49
N PHE A 110 13.91 -4.70 -5.86
CA PHE A 110 12.61 -4.12 -6.18
C PHE A 110 12.47 -3.74 -7.67
N ASP A 111 13.41 -2.99 -8.20
CA ASP A 111 13.34 -2.48 -9.59
C ASP A 111 13.37 -3.63 -10.61
N GLU A 112 14.27 -4.59 -10.44
CA GLU A 112 14.39 -5.75 -11.32
C GLU A 112 13.13 -6.62 -11.26
N ARG A 113 12.55 -6.79 -10.08
CA ARG A 113 11.33 -7.56 -9.88
C ARG A 113 10.09 -6.86 -10.41
N GLN A 114 10.01 -5.54 -10.27
CA GLN A 114 8.96 -4.75 -10.91
C GLN A 114 9.05 -4.86 -12.43
N GLN A 115 10.24 -4.74 -13.02
CA GLN A 115 10.43 -4.95 -14.46
C GLN A 115 10.03 -6.36 -14.91
N SER A 116 10.38 -7.39 -14.14
CA SER A 116 10.00 -8.77 -14.44
C SER A 116 8.48 -8.98 -14.31
N LEU A 117 7.81 -8.30 -13.36
CA LEU A 117 6.36 -8.31 -13.24
C LEU A 117 5.70 -7.69 -14.48
N ILE A 118 6.15 -6.51 -14.90
CA ILE A 118 5.63 -5.82 -16.09
C ILE A 118 5.77 -6.72 -17.33
N GLN A 119 6.93 -7.34 -17.52
CA GLN A 119 7.17 -8.26 -18.65
C GLN A 119 6.24 -9.48 -18.59
N GLN A 120 6.04 -10.06 -17.41
CA GLN A 120 5.16 -11.21 -17.22
C GLN A 120 3.69 -10.82 -17.52
N LEU A 121 3.19 -9.73 -16.93
CA LEU A 121 1.82 -9.27 -17.13
C LEU A 121 1.52 -8.95 -18.60
N ALA A 122 2.49 -8.41 -19.34
CA ALA A 122 2.33 -8.07 -20.75
C ALA A 122 2.00 -9.30 -21.65
N THR A 123 2.24 -10.51 -21.17
CA THR A 123 2.01 -11.76 -21.91
C THR A 123 0.87 -12.63 -21.37
N LEU A 124 0.27 -12.24 -20.24
CA LEU A 124 -0.81 -13.01 -19.64
C LEU A 124 -2.15 -12.73 -20.32
N SER A 125 -2.98 -13.76 -20.37
CA SER A 125 -4.40 -13.64 -20.75
C SER A 125 -5.26 -13.22 -19.53
N PRO A 126 -6.48 -12.72 -19.74
CA PRO A 126 -7.44 -12.51 -18.68
C PRO A 126 -7.67 -13.77 -17.84
N MET A 127 -7.91 -13.57 -16.55
CA MET A 127 -8.09 -14.64 -15.55
C MET A 127 -9.48 -14.53 -14.89
N PRO A 128 -10.00 -15.63 -14.29
CA PRO A 128 -11.20 -15.57 -13.46
C PRO A 128 -11.05 -14.53 -12.34
N LEU A 129 -12.16 -13.82 -12.02
CA LEU A 129 -12.14 -12.80 -10.98
C LEU A 129 -12.13 -13.42 -9.59
N LEU A 130 -11.39 -12.80 -8.68
CA LEU A 130 -11.42 -13.16 -7.25
C LEU A 130 -12.70 -12.63 -6.62
N ARG A 131 -13.38 -13.49 -5.87
CA ARG A 131 -14.61 -13.21 -5.11
C ARG A 131 -14.37 -13.32 -3.62
N PRO A 132 -15.01 -12.47 -2.81
CA PRO A 132 -14.88 -12.59 -1.37
C PRO A 132 -15.58 -13.86 -0.84
N ASN A 133 -14.90 -14.55 0.06
CA ASN A 133 -15.44 -15.67 0.81
C ASN A 133 -15.23 -15.43 2.30
N GLU A 134 -16.29 -15.56 3.08
CA GLU A 134 -16.30 -15.18 4.49
C GLU A 134 -15.48 -16.16 5.35
N MET A 135 -15.46 -17.45 5.03
CA MET A 135 -14.65 -18.43 5.76
C MET A 135 -13.15 -18.19 5.53
N LEU A 136 -12.74 -17.89 4.30
CA LEU A 136 -11.38 -17.52 3.97
C LEU A 136 -10.99 -16.21 4.67
N PHE A 137 -11.91 -15.23 4.73
CA PHE A 137 -11.69 -13.99 5.47
C PHE A 137 -11.45 -14.25 6.96
N TYR A 138 -12.31 -15.01 7.64
CA TYR A 138 -12.13 -15.29 9.08
C TYR A 138 -10.84 -16.05 9.37
N SER A 139 -10.41 -16.93 8.48
CA SER A 139 -9.10 -17.58 8.59
C SER A 139 -7.97 -16.57 8.51
N ALA A 140 -7.99 -15.67 7.50
CA ALA A 140 -7.00 -14.62 7.34
C ALA A 140 -7.02 -13.62 8.52
N GLU A 141 -8.22 -13.20 8.93
CA GLU A 141 -8.45 -12.28 10.07
C GLU A 141 -7.89 -12.84 11.38
N CYS A 142 -8.16 -14.09 11.67
CA CYS A 142 -7.67 -14.76 12.88
C CYS A 142 -6.14 -14.68 12.95
N PHE A 143 -5.46 -15.02 11.86
CA PHE A 143 -4.01 -14.99 11.83
C PHE A 143 -3.44 -13.55 11.81
N ALA A 144 -3.99 -12.65 11.00
CA ALA A 144 -3.51 -11.27 10.94
C ALA A 144 -3.62 -10.58 12.31
N SER A 145 -4.77 -10.74 13.00
CA SER A 145 -5.00 -10.14 14.31
C SER A 145 -4.12 -10.72 15.41
N ASN A 146 -3.97 -12.03 15.48
CA ASN A 146 -3.15 -12.68 16.52
C ASN A 146 -1.65 -12.57 16.19
N GLY A 147 -1.26 -12.84 14.94
CA GLY A 147 0.10 -12.75 14.48
C GLY A 147 0.66 -11.33 14.61
N GLY A 148 -0.12 -10.33 14.20
CA GLY A 148 0.24 -8.93 14.32
C GLY A 148 0.52 -8.50 15.76
N LYS A 149 -0.37 -8.84 16.69
CA LYS A 149 -0.19 -8.57 18.13
C LYS A 149 1.06 -9.24 18.71
N LEU A 150 1.36 -10.45 18.25
CA LEU A 150 2.54 -11.21 18.69
C LEU A 150 3.83 -10.81 17.97
N GLY A 151 3.76 -9.96 16.93
CA GLY A 151 4.90 -9.57 16.11
C GLY A 151 5.42 -10.70 15.23
N LYS A 152 4.54 -11.58 14.77
CA LYS A 152 4.92 -12.70 13.90
C LYS A 152 5.10 -12.24 12.47
N VAL A 153 6.04 -12.86 11.77
CA VAL A 153 6.29 -12.69 10.35
C VAL A 153 6.25 -14.05 9.65
N GLY A 154 5.87 -14.07 8.36
CA GLY A 154 5.76 -15.31 7.61
C GLY A 154 4.57 -16.17 8.03
N HIS A 155 4.64 -17.49 7.77
CA HIS A 155 3.50 -18.42 7.81
C HIS A 155 3.35 -19.18 9.14
N ASP A 156 4.06 -18.80 10.20
CA ASP A 156 3.91 -19.45 11.51
C ASP A 156 2.61 -19.03 12.19
N ARG A 157 1.53 -19.76 11.90
CA ARG A 157 0.19 -19.59 12.46
C ARG A 157 0.03 -20.13 13.88
N SER A 158 1.09 -20.30 14.64
CA SER A 158 1.00 -20.78 16.02
C SER A 158 0.17 -19.83 16.89
N GLY A 159 -0.87 -20.36 17.52
CA GLY A 159 -1.76 -19.60 18.39
C GLY A 159 -3.14 -20.24 18.44
N PRO A 160 -3.86 -20.13 19.59
CA PRO A 160 -5.13 -20.81 19.77
C PRO A 160 -6.19 -20.38 18.72
N GLY A 161 -6.69 -21.34 17.96
CA GLY A 161 -7.79 -21.15 17.02
C GLY A 161 -7.42 -20.60 15.65
N CYS A 162 -6.13 -20.36 15.37
CA CYS A 162 -5.67 -19.85 14.08
C CYS A 162 -4.58 -20.71 13.44
N GLU A 163 -4.39 -21.94 13.90
CA GLU A 163 -3.25 -22.79 13.58
C GLU A 163 -3.19 -23.23 12.12
N GLN A 164 -4.34 -23.18 11.44
CA GLN A 164 -4.44 -23.66 10.06
C GLN A 164 -5.04 -22.60 9.13
N ASN A 165 -4.49 -22.50 7.93
CA ASN A 165 -5.16 -21.84 6.83
C ASN A 165 -6.27 -22.76 6.31
N VAL A 166 -7.48 -22.23 6.09
CA VAL A 166 -8.58 -23.01 5.52
C VAL A 166 -8.55 -23.04 3.99
N GLY A 167 -7.86 -22.09 3.35
CA GLY A 167 -7.66 -22.05 1.91
C GLY A 167 -6.52 -22.94 1.43
N LEU A 168 -6.44 -23.16 0.12
CA LEU A 168 -5.37 -23.94 -0.53
C LEU A 168 -4.04 -23.19 -0.57
N ALA A 169 -4.08 -21.86 -0.61
CA ALA A 169 -2.88 -21.01 -0.64
C ALA A 169 -2.99 -19.87 0.36
N GLU A 170 -1.83 -19.34 0.74
CA GLU A 170 -1.71 -18.22 1.67
C GLU A 170 -0.62 -17.25 1.23
N CYS A 171 -0.90 -15.94 1.29
CA CYS A 171 0.10 -14.89 1.23
C CYS A 171 0.13 -14.15 2.57
N VAL A 172 1.35 -13.87 3.06
CA VAL A 172 1.56 -13.11 4.31
C VAL A 172 2.63 -12.06 4.08
N ALA A 173 2.31 -10.81 4.41
CA ALA A 173 3.27 -9.71 4.35
C ALA A 173 3.11 -8.76 5.55
N CYS A 174 4.21 -8.10 5.93
CA CYS A 174 4.22 -7.08 6.98
C CYS A 174 4.87 -5.80 6.46
N GLY A 175 4.22 -4.64 6.69
CA GLY A 175 4.70 -3.35 6.18
C GLY A 175 3.71 -2.21 6.40
N GLY A 176 3.97 -1.07 5.75
CA GLY A 176 3.16 0.15 5.84
C GLY A 176 1.93 0.16 4.92
N TYR A 177 1.12 -0.86 4.94
CA TYR A 177 0.02 -1.08 4.00
C TYR A 177 -1.26 -0.34 4.41
N VAL A 178 -1.44 0.87 3.93
CA VAL A 178 -2.62 1.70 4.21
C VAL A 178 -3.56 1.89 3.01
N THR A 179 -3.21 1.30 1.86
CA THR A 179 -4.02 1.35 0.63
C THR A 179 -4.05 -0.02 -0.04
N GLY A 180 -5.16 -0.34 -0.72
CA GLY A 180 -5.28 -1.61 -1.44
C GLY A 180 -4.27 -1.75 -2.58
N LEU A 181 -3.91 -0.64 -3.24
CA LEU A 181 -2.89 -0.64 -4.28
C LEU A 181 -1.52 -1.02 -3.73
N SER A 182 -1.12 -0.47 -2.57
CA SER A 182 0.16 -0.80 -1.94
C SER A 182 0.26 -2.27 -1.56
N VAL A 183 -0.82 -2.84 -1.01
CA VAL A 183 -0.90 -4.29 -0.69
C VAL A 183 -0.69 -5.14 -1.95
N VAL A 184 -1.47 -4.87 -2.98
CA VAL A 184 -1.45 -5.67 -4.22
C VAL A 184 -0.11 -5.58 -4.91
N MET A 185 0.41 -4.37 -5.07
CA MET A 185 1.65 -4.17 -5.82
C MET A 185 2.87 -4.71 -5.09
N ASP A 186 2.95 -4.57 -3.77
CA ASP A 186 4.07 -5.10 -3.00
C ASP A 186 4.15 -6.63 -3.08
N LEU A 187 3.01 -7.32 -2.93
CA LEU A 187 2.91 -8.77 -3.09
C LEU A 187 3.19 -9.24 -4.53
N LEU A 188 2.84 -8.45 -5.55
CA LEU A 188 3.13 -8.78 -6.95
C LEU A 188 4.59 -8.54 -7.33
N VAL A 189 5.18 -7.43 -6.87
CA VAL A 189 6.61 -7.17 -7.04
C VAL A 189 7.41 -8.22 -6.29
N ASP A 190 6.94 -8.58 -5.08
CA ASP A 190 7.49 -9.66 -4.26
C ASP A 190 8.99 -9.49 -3.99
N ALA A 191 9.40 -8.25 -3.68
CA ALA A 191 10.78 -7.89 -3.41
C ALA A 191 11.26 -8.43 -2.06
N GLY A 192 12.58 -8.63 -1.91
CA GLY A 192 13.21 -9.10 -0.68
C GLY A 192 14.04 -10.38 -0.89
N GLU A 193 15.03 -10.59 -0.03
CA GLU A 193 15.97 -11.73 -0.14
C GLU A 193 15.27 -13.09 0.03
N GLY A 194 14.25 -13.15 0.92
CA GLY A 194 13.48 -14.38 1.18
C GLY A 194 12.54 -14.80 0.05
N ASN A 195 12.27 -13.92 -0.90
CA ASN A 195 11.23 -14.09 -1.92
C ASN A 195 11.79 -14.53 -3.29
N ALA A 196 12.91 -15.25 -3.32
CA ALA A 196 13.57 -15.66 -4.56
C ALA A 196 12.66 -16.44 -5.54
N LEU A 197 11.65 -17.15 -5.02
CA LEU A 197 10.71 -17.95 -5.81
C LEU A 197 9.47 -17.17 -6.26
N LEU A 198 9.35 -15.89 -5.90
CA LEU A 198 8.17 -15.06 -6.19
C LEU A 198 6.85 -15.73 -5.75
N GLY A 199 6.81 -16.21 -4.51
CA GLY A 199 5.73 -17.03 -4.00
C GLY A 199 4.37 -16.32 -4.01
N HIS A 200 4.32 -15.08 -3.55
CA HIS A 200 3.10 -14.27 -3.54
C HIS A 200 2.62 -13.99 -4.96
N ARG A 201 3.50 -13.53 -5.85
CA ARG A 201 3.18 -13.27 -7.27
C ARG A 201 2.60 -14.51 -7.94
N ARG A 202 3.21 -15.68 -7.74
CA ARG A 202 2.74 -16.94 -8.33
C ARG A 202 1.33 -17.30 -7.88
N ILE A 203 1.01 -17.12 -6.59
CA ILE A 203 -0.32 -17.36 -6.02
C ILE A 203 -1.32 -16.36 -6.61
N LEU A 204 -1.01 -15.07 -6.62
CA LEU A 204 -1.94 -14.02 -7.06
C LEU A 204 -2.21 -14.04 -8.57
N LEU A 205 -1.29 -14.61 -9.37
CA LEU A 205 -1.43 -14.79 -10.82
C LEU A 205 -1.88 -16.20 -11.22
N ASP A 206 -2.22 -17.07 -10.27
CA ASP A 206 -2.77 -18.38 -10.54
C ASP A 206 -4.25 -18.28 -10.90
N GLU A 207 -4.61 -18.73 -12.11
CA GLU A 207 -5.98 -18.71 -12.62
C GLU A 207 -6.92 -19.70 -11.94
N HIS A 208 -6.39 -20.68 -11.21
CA HIS A 208 -7.19 -21.66 -10.49
C HIS A 208 -7.87 -21.10 -9.24
N TYR A 209 -7.37 -19.98 -8.69
CA TYR A 209 -8.00 -19.37 -7.53
C TYR A 209 -9.08 -18.37 -7.96
N GLU A 210 -10.30 -18.58 -7.46
CA GLU A 210 -11.46 -17.71 -7.69
C GLU A 210 -12.03 -17.13 -6.40
N TRP A 211 -11.66 -17.66 -5.26
CA TRP A 211 -12.16 -17.22 -3.95
C TRP A 211 -11.01 -16.76 -3.07
N MET A 212 -11.25 -15.68 -2.33
CA MET A 212 -10.23 -15.09 -1.49
C MET A 212 -10.85 -14.52 -0.20
N GLY A 213 -10.10 -14.63 0.89
CA GLY A 213 -10.26 -13.82 2.09
C GLY A 213 -9.00 -13.00 2.31
N VAL A 214 -9.11 -11.72 2.60
CA VAL A 214 -7.98 -10.84 2.91
C VAL A 214 -8.25 -10.09 4.19
N ALA A 215 -7.26 -10.02 5.08
CA ALA A 215 -7.28 -9.22 6.29
C ALA A 215 -6.02 -8.37 6.40
N VAL A 216 -6.21 -7.09 6.74
CA VAL A 216 -5.16 -6.12 7.02
C VAL A 216 -5.34 -5.65 8.45
N ARG A 217 -4.38 -5.95 9.34
CA ARG A 217 -4.46 -5.65 10.77
C ARG A 217 -3.16 -5.07 11.30
N ASP A 218 -3.24 -4.36 12.41
CA ASP A 218 -2.07 -3.78 13.08
C ASP A 218 -1.03 -4.84 13.40
N HIS A 219 0.24 -4.48 13.22
CA HIS A 219 1.38 -5.32 13.57
C HIS A 219 2.29 -4.60 14.57
N ARG A 220 2.72 -5.31 15.60
CA ARG A 220 3.52 -4.76 16.72
C ARG A 220 4.81 -4.08 16.26
N ASP A 221 5.53 -4.67 15.32
CA ASP A 221 6.87 -4.24 14.89
C ASP A 221 6.86 -3.60 13.48
N PHE A 222 5.84 -3.92 12.67
CA PHE A 222 5.53 -3.31 11.37
C PHE A 222 4.16 -2.67 11.47
N GLN A 223 3.85 -1.66 10.72
CA GLN A 223 2.58 -0.95 10.84
C GLN A 223 1.37 -1.88 10.65
N HIS A 224 1.42 -2.75 9.64
CA HIS A 224 0.35 -3.71 9.36
C HIS A 224 0.89 -5.11 9.03
N MET A 225 0.03 -6.11 9.27
CA MET A 225 0.14 -7.47 8.75
C MET A 225 -1.00 -7.71 7.78
N VAL A 226 -0.66 -8.20 6.60
CA VAL A 226 -1.60 -8.64 5.57
C VAL A 226 -1.58 -10.14 5.51
N VAL A 227 -2.75 -10.76 5.55
CA VAL A 227 -2.92 -12.20 5.31
C VAL A 227 -3.99 -12.39 4.24
N MET A 228 -3.68 -13.18 3.21
CA MET A 228 -4.64 -13.61 2.21
C MET A 228 -4.75 -15.14 2.22
N SER A 229 -5.96 -15.65 2.28
CA SER A 229 -6.30 -17.06 2.07
C SER A 229 -7.00 -17.19 0.72
N LEU A 230 -6.58 -18.14 -0.13
CA LEU A 230 -7.15 -18.33 -1.46
C LEU A 230 -7.60 -19.79 -1.65
N ASP A 231 -8.67 -19.99 -2.40
CA ASP A 231 -9.17 -21.32 -2.79
C ASP A 231 -9.73 -21.30 -4.22
N SER A 232 -9.77 -22.47 -4.82
CA SER A 232 -10.39 -22.70 -6.14
C SER A 232 -11.89 -22.96 -6.04
N ARG A 233 -12.43 -23.16 -4.84
CA ARG A 233 -13.83 -23.48 -4.55
C ARG A 233 -14.40 -22.49 -3.55
N GLU A 234 -15.69 -22.27 -3.64
CA GLU A 234 -16.45 -21.61 -2.58
C GLU A 234 -16.52 -22.55 -1.35
N LEU A 235 -16.08 -22.02 -0.19
CA LEU A 235 -16.06 -22.74 1.08
C LEU A 235 -17.29 -22.42 1.92
#